data_7f55155bfc7b60f30141257fa14f3ee3
#
_entry.id   7f55155bfc7b60f30141257fa14f3ee3
#
_cell.length_a   1.000
_cell.length_b   1.000
_cell.length_c   1.000
_cell.angle_alpha   90.00
_cell.angle_beta   90.00
_cell.angle_gamma   90.00
#
_symmetry.space_group_name_H-M   'P 1'
#
loop_
_entity.id
_entity.type
_entity.pdbx_description
1 polymer ?
#
loop_
_entity_poly.entity_id
_entity_poly.type
_entity_poly.pdbx_seq_one_letter_code
_entity_poly.pdbx_strand_id
1 'polypeptide(L)'
;MAKKIDTVTVEVVRNLLMSIAEETYGIIVRSAYSTNMKERRDVCTAVIDPDGNSVAQVESLAALLGSMLSVVPNIYEKFGRENVHPGDMFIANDPYHGGGNHLPDIVIAAPAFVGDKLVGWIANIAHHSDIGGKVPGSTSGDADSLFQEGIRIPVIRIRERDQLIPSVLDLLLDNTRVPQEREGDLTAQMSAHLIGVQRIQEAYRRYGDDLEACMKELVAYSERRVRAVVATLPDGEYSYTDYVDGCGDKYPDPLPIRVKITVAGDSLTFDFTGTAQQIKAPINVPYPCTKAAVFFSVKALMGDDIPANEGINRAVNIIAPKGCIVNPTEPSPIGAQIDCCQRIPDAIFGALAPIFPDTAVTAGNGACTTTILAGEGAIGTDSVFIFHEVIAGGGGASRIFDGLSGVQVNMTNTSNMPIEATEMEFTKILARKYELKTDTGGEGEMRGGLGIERELEVLQDDVLYTGLGDRHKFHPWGLQGGGEGGVGAFYRVSAQDGSVTRMGHKTTSLPLKKGDVIRVITPGAGGYGDPKKRPAAKVLQDVVEGKVSLQAARDQYGVVITNEDGIHYAIDEQATSDLR
;
A
#
# COMPACT_ATOMS: atom_id res chain seq x y z
N MET A 1 39.97 -16.39 3.00
CA MET A 1 39.07 -16.13 4.15
C MET A 1 38.47 -14.75 3.96
N ALA A 2 37.15 -14.62 3.92
CA ALA A 2 36.52 -13.31 3.88
C ALA A 2 36.96 -12.49 5.11
N LYS A 3 37.33 -11.24 4.91
CA LYS A 3 37.69 -10.30 5.99
C LYS A 3 36.46 -10.17 6.90
N LYS A 4 36.62 -10.54 8.18
CA LYS A 4 35.54 -10.37 9.17
C LYS A 4 35.40 -8.87 9.43
N ILE A 5 34.25 -8.28 9.00
CA ILE A 5 33.96 -6.88 9.24
C ILE A 5 33.52 -6.73 10.69
N ASP A 6 33.94 -5.63 11.31
CA ASP A 6 33.51 -5.23 12.64
C ASP A 6 32.02 -4.87 12.65
N THR A 7 31.28 -5.36 13.65
CA THR A 7 29.84 -5.14 13.80
C THR A 7 29.45 -3.67 13.88
N VAL A 8 30.30 -2.82 14.49
CA VAL A 8 30.05 -1.37 14.57
C VAL A 8 30.11 -0.76 13.17
N THR A 9 31.07 -1.17 12.34
CA THR A 9 31.16 -0.71 10.95
C THR A 9 29.93 -1.13 10.14
N VAL A 10 29.43 -2.37 10.30
CA VAL A 10 28.19 -2.83 9.64
C VAL A 10 27.01 -1.97 10.04
N GLU A 11 26.86 -1.64 11.32
CA GLU A 11 25.75 -0.82 11.81
C GLU A 11 25.83 0.64 11.32
N VAL A 12 27.04 1.22 11.27
CA VAL A 12 27.23 2.57 10.72
C VAL A 12 26.91 2.61 9.23
N VAL A 13 27.31 1.58 8.47
CA VAL A 13 27.00 1.47 7.04
C VAL A 13 25.50 1.25 6.85
N ARG A 14 24.83 0.44 7.68
CA ARG A 14 23.36 0.29 7.64
C ARG A 14 22.65 1.64 7.72
N ASN A 15 22.97 2.43 8.75
CA ASN A 15 22.36 3.75 8.94
C ASN A 15 22.68 4.72 7.80
N LEU A 16 23.90 4.65 7.24
CA LEU A 16 24.28 5.46 6.08
C LEU A 16 23.43 5.10 4.84
N LEU A 17 23.25 3.81 4.54
CA LEU A 17 22.46 3.36 3.39
C LEU A 17 20.96 3.68 3.58
N MET A 18 20.43 3.56 4.80
CA MET A 18 19.08 4.02 5.14
C MET A 18 18.93 5.52 4.89
N SER A 19 19.88 6.34 5.36
CA SER A 19 19.84 7.80 5.14
C SER A 19 19.90 8.18 3.66
N ILE A 20 20.61 7.40 2.82
CA ILE A 20 20.61 7.60 1.36
C ILE A 20 19.20 7.36 0.77
N ALA A 21 18.56 6.27 1.18
CA ALA A 21 17.18 5.99 0.74
C ALA A 21 16.21 7.08 1.20
N GLU A 22 16.30 7.54 2.46
CA GLU A 22 15.47 8.61 3.01
C GLU A 22 15.70 9.97 2.31
N GLU A 23 16.97 10.34 2.04
CA GLU A 23 17.31 11.58 1.34
C GLU A 23 16.71 11.57 -0.08
N THR A 24 16.85 10.48 -0.82
CA THR A 24 16.30 10.34 -2.18
C THR A 24 14.78 10.36 -2.19
N TYR A 25 14.13 9.68 -1.24
CA TYR A 25 12.69 9.76 -1.02
C TYR A 25 12.23 11.22 -0.77
N GLY A 26 12.90 11.91 0.16
CA GLY A 26 12.58 13.29 0.50
C GLY A 26 12.75 14.27 -0.68
N ILE A 27 13.69 14.01 -1.59
CA ILE A 27 13.86 14.82 -2.81
C ILE A 27 12.63 14.65 -3.71
N ILE A 28 12.19 13.42 -3.98
CA ILE A 28 11.02 13.17 -4.84
C ILE A 28 9.80 13.87 -4.27
N VAL A 29 9.46 13.61 -3.00
CA VAL A 29 8.27 14.17 -2.34
C VAL A 29 8.25 15.70 -2.40
N ARG A 30 9.42 16.37 -2.27
CA ARG A 30 9.51 17.84 -2.28
C ARG A 30 9.55 18.46 -3.67
N SER A 31 9.95 17.70 -4.71
CA SER A 31 10.11 18.23 -6.07
C SER A 31 9.07 17.71 -7.06
N ALA A 32 8.25 16.73 -6.68
CA ALA A 32 7.17 16.21 -7.51
C ALA A 32 6.08 17.27 -7.77
N TYR A 33 5.37 17.10 -8.86
CA TYR A 33 4.28 17.96 -9.28
C TYR A 33 2.93 17.42 -8.85
N SER A 34 2.71 16.10 -8.99
CA SER A 34 1.44 15.48 -8.64
C SER A 34 1.18 15.46 -7.13
N THR A 35 -0.09 15.59 -6.76
CA THR A 35 -0.55 15.38 -5.38
C THR A 35 -0.31 13.94 -4.90
N ASN A 36 -0.27 12.99 -5.83
CA ASN A 36 0.05 11.59 -5.53
C ASN A 36 1.42 11.44 -4.89
N MET A 37 2.44 12.10 -5.42
CA MET A 37 3.81 12.01 -4.91
C MET A 37 4.08 12.99 -3.77
N LYS A 38 3.62 14.25 -3.86
CA LYS A 38 3.93 15.27 -2.85
C LYS A 38 3.06 15.20 -1.61
N GLU A 39 1.74 14.95 -1.74
CA GLU A 39 0.79 14.95 -0.62
C GLU A 39 0.53 13.54 -0.10
N ARG A 40 0.16 12.61 -0.98
CA ARG A 40 -0.08 11.21 -0.62
C ARG A 40 1.19 10.44 -0.33
N ARG A 41 2.33 10.90 -0.85
CA ARG A 41 3.66 10.28 -0.68
C ARG A 41 3.71 8.85 -1.22
N ASP A 42 3.05 8.62 -2.35
CA ASP A 42 2.98 7.31 -3.01
C ASP A 42 4.27 7.01 -3.79
N VAL A 43 5.36 6.91 -3.06
CA VAL A 43 6.74 6.79 -3.55
C VAL A 43 7.52 5.89 -2.61
N CYS A 44 8.46 5.11 -3.17
CA CYS A 44 9.46 4.35 -2.42
C CYS A 44 10.84 4.48 -3.04
N THR A 45 11.87 4.31 -2.22
CA THR A 45 13.28 4.32 -2.63
C THR A 45 14.06 3.20 -1.96
N ALA A 46 15.05 2.64 -2.65
CA ALA A 46 15.91 1.60 -2.11
C ALA A 46 17.33 1.70 -2.63
N VAL A 47 18.28 1.34 -1.78
CA VAL A 47 19.66 1.05 -2.15
C VAL A 47 19.79 -0.46 -2.38
N ILE A 48 20.36 -0.82 -3.53
CA ILE A 48 20.49 -2.20 -4.00
C ILE A 48 22.00 -2.49 -4.21
N ASP A 49 22.44 -3.67 -3.84
CA ASP A 49 23.82 -4.08 -4.03
C ASP A 49 24.17 -4.35 -5.52
N PRO A 50 25.45 -4.51 -5.88
CA PRO A 50 25.83 -4.81 -7.26
C PRO A 50 25.25 -6.12 -7.82
N ASP A 51 24.79 -7.03 -6.97
CA ASP A 51 24.21 -8.31 -7.37
C ASP A 51 22.68 -8.26 -7.51
N GLY A 52 22.06 -7.11 -7.20
CA GLY A 52 20.61 -6.87 -7.34
C GLY A 52 19.79 -7.14 -6.09
N ASN A 53 20.42 -7.33 -4.92
CA ASN A 53 19.70 -7.50 -3.66
C ASN A 53 19.41 -6.16 -3.01
N SER A 54 18.17 -5.93 -2.54
CA SER A 54 17.87 -4.78 -1.70
C SER A 54 18.58 -4.87 -0.37
N VAL A 55 19.30 -3.80 -0.01
CA VAL A 55 20.09 -3.72 1.24
C VAL A 55 19.46 -2.77 2.23
N ALA A 56 18.98 -1.63 1.76
CA ALA A 56 18.31 -0.62 2.55
C ALA A 56 17.16 0.00 1.74
N GLN A 57 16.07 0.30 2.41
CA GLN A 57 14.89 0.89 1.78
C GLN A 57 14.17 1.80 2.75
N VAL A 58 13.51 2.84 2.24
CA VAL A 58 12.66 3.70 3.09
C VAL A 58 11.46 2.88 3.58
N GLU A 59 11.07 3.06 4.83
CA GLU A 59 9.86 2.44 5.39
C GLU A 59 8.62 3.22 4.92
N SER A 60 8.20 2.94 3.69
CA SER A 60 7.03 3.54 3.03
C SER A 60 6.03 2.45 2.62
N LEU A 61 5.54 2.44 1.37
CA LEU A 61 4.53 1.48 0.90
C LEU A 61 5.13 0.08 0.68
N ALA A 62 4.66 -0.89 1.45
CA ALA A 62 5.13 -2.28 1.34
C ALA A 62 4.91 -2.87 -0.06
N ALA A 63 3.78 -2.53 -0.72
CA ALA A 63 3.49 -2.98 -2.08
C ALA A 63 4.58 -2.53 -3.08
N LEU A 64 4.94 -1.26 -3.07
CA LEU A 64 5.93 -0.69 -3.99
C LEU A 64 7.33 -1.24 -3.73
N LEU A 65 7.71 -1.37 -2.45
CA LEU A 65 9.02 -1.89 -2.07
C LEU A 65 9.28 -3.29 -2.62
N GLY A 66 8.33 -4.20 -2.45
CA GLY A 66 8.50 -5.59 -2.87
C GLY A 66 8.58 -5.77 -4.39
N SER A 67 7.83 -4.98 -5.16
CA SER A 67 7.86 -5.07 -6.62
C SER A 67 9.13 -4.51 -7.23
N MET A 68 9.66 -3.42 -6.65
CA MET A 68 10.90 -2.80 -7.10
C MET A 68 12.12 -3.74 -7.02
N LEU A 69 12.09 -4.76 -6.15
CA LEU A 69 13.20 -5.70 -5.96
C LEU A 69 13.59 -6.47 -7.24
N SER A 70 12.70 -6.60 -8.20
CA SER A 70 12.96 -7.30 -9.46
C SER A 70 13.62 -6.44 -10.54
N VAL A 71 13.70 -5.11 -10.38
CA VAL A 71 14.14 -4.20 -11.46
C VAL A 71 15.58 -4.46 -11.89
N VAL A 72 16.53 -4.57 -10.96
CA VAL A 72 17.95 -4.80 -11.29
C VAL A 72 18.18 -6.19 -11.90
N PRO A 73 17.65 -7.29 -11.36
CA PRO A 73 17.66 -8.59 -12.03
C PRO A 73 17.13 -8.54 -13.47
N ASN A 74 16.00 -7.86 -13.71
CA ASN A 74 15.42 -7.73 -15.05
C ASN A 74 16.27 -6.88 -16.01
N ILE A 75 16.98 -5.85 -15.48
CA ILE A 75 17.97 -5.10 -16.25
C ILE A 75 19.11 -6.02 -16.69
N TYR A 76 19.65 -6.83 -15.79
CA TYR A 76 20.72 -7.77 -16.12
C TYR A 76 20.30 -8.87 -17.08
N GLU A 77 19.07 -9.39 -16.93
CA GLU A 77 18.53 -10.38 -17.87
C GLU A 77 18.40 -9.82 -19.29
N LYS A 78 17.94 -8.57 -19.41
CA LYS A 78 17.69 -7.95 -20.72
C LYS A 78 18.94 -7.42 -21.40
N PHE A 79 19.84 -6.77 -20.68
CA PHE A 79 20.97 -6.04 -21.26
C PHE A 79 22.32 -6.75 -21.05
N GLY A 80 22.43 -7.64 -20.06
CA GLY A 80 23.72 -8.10 -19.56
C GLY A 80 24.37 -7.09 -18.61
N ARG A 81 25.07 -7.58 -17.59
CA ARG A 81 25.76 -6.72 -16.60
C ARG A 81 26.86 -5.87 -17.25
N GLU A 82 27.51 -6.40 -18.25
CA GLU A 82 28.61 -5.78 -19.02
C GLU A 82 28.15 -4.58 -19.88
N ASN A 83 26.86 -4.48 -20.16
CA ASN A 83 26.27 -3.39 -20.95
C ASN A 83 25.59 -2.33 -20.05
N VAL A 84 25.83 -2.36 -18.75
CA VAL A 84 25.42 -1.31 -17.82
C VAL A 84 26.62 -0.38 -17.61
N HIS A 85 26.40 0.92 -17.82
CA HIS A 85 27.48 1.92 -17.83
C HIS A 85 27.22 3.05 -16.84
N PRO A 86 28.26 3.78 -16.41
CA PRO A 86 28.11 5.02 -15.65
C PRO A 86 27.18 6.00 -16.38
N GLY A 87 26.24 6.63 -15.64
CA GLY A 87 25.29 7.61 -16.19
C GLY A 87 24.06 7.02 -16.89
N ASP A 88 23.93 5.68 -16.95
CA ASP A 88 22.69 5.02 -17.38
C ASP A 88 21.58 5.22 -16.34
N MET A 89 20.33 5.36 -16.82
CA MET A 89 19.12 5.18 -16.03
C MET A 89 18.14 4.32 -16.81
N PHE A 90 17.54 3.37 -16.11
CA PHE A 90 16.56 2.44 -16.65
C PHE A 90 15.18 2.76 -16.11
N ILE A 91 14.16 2.71 -16.96
CA ILE A 91 12.76 2.92 -16.62
C ILE A 91 11.94 1.69 -16.99
N ALA A 92 10.94 1.37 -16.16
CA ALA A 92 9.98 0.29 -16.41
C ALA A 92 8.71 0.52 -15.59
N ASN A 93 7.60 -0.11 -16.03
CA ASN A 93 6.40 -0.25 -15.21
C ASN A 93 5.71 -1.62 -15.38
N ASP A 94 6.30 -2.50 -16.19
CA ASP A 94 5.73 -3.81 -16.50
C ASP A 94 5.67 -4.69 -15.24
N PRO A 95 4.47 -5.05 -14.73
CA PRO A 95 4.32 -5.83 -13.51
C PRO A 95 4.71 -7.30 -13.64
N TYR A 96 4.84 -7.79 -14.87
CA TYR A 96 5.25 -9.17 -15.15
C TYR A 96 6.75 -9.29 -15.38
N HIS A 97 7.41 -8.24 -15.94
CA HIS A 97 8.82 -8.30 -16.36
C HIS A 97 9.63 -7.02 -16.06
N GLY A 98 9.04 -6.02 -15.39
CA GLY A 98 9.69 -4.71 -15.23
C GLY A 98 9.95 -4.28 -13.79
N GLY A 99 9.15 -4.74 -12.84
CA GLY A 99 9.27 -4.36 -11.42
C GLY A 99 8.21 -3.38 -10.92
N GLY A 100 7.16 -3.06 -11.70
CA GLY A 100 5.99 -2.31 -11.24
C GLY A 100 4.95 -3.22 -10.55
N ASN A 101 4.01 -2.63 -9.80
CA ASN A 101 2.86 -3.34 -9.23
C ASN A 101 1.69 -3.40 -10.22
N HIS A 102 1.39 -2.25 -10.79
CA HIS A 102 0.47 -2.01 -11.88
C HIS A 102 1.05 -0.88 -12.75
N LEU A 103 0.47 -0.67 -13.93
CA LEU A 103 1.11 0.21 -14.90
C LEU A 103 1.37 1.66 -14.43
N PRO A 104 0.53 2.31 -13.57
CA PRO A 104 0.84 3.63 -13.03
C PRO A 104 2.12 3.71 -12.17
N ASP A 105 2.61 2.58 -11.66
CA ASP A 105 3.82 2.53 -10.82
C ASP A 105 5.07 2.49 -11.70
N ILE A 106 5.67 3.65 -11.94
CA ILE A 106 6.89 3.75 -12.74
C ILE A 106 8.11 3.61 -11.84
N VAL A 107 8.95 2.61 -12.18
CA VAL A 107 10.24 2.36 -11.55
C VAL A 107 11.34 3.02 -12.37
N ILE A 108 12.26 3.70 -11.70
CA ILE A 108 13.54 4.11 -12.28
C ILE A 108 14.67 3.52 -11.44
N ALA A 109 15.73 3.05 -12.10
CA ALA A 109 16.93 2.53 -11.44
C ALA A 109 18.20 3.07 -12.12
N ALA A 110 19.18 3.47 -11.29
CA ALA A 110 20.45 4.01 -11.76
C ALA A 110 21.63 3.31 -11.08
N PRO A 111 22.65 2.85 -11.85
CA PRO A 111 23.85 2.24 -11.31
C PRO A 111 24.82 3.28 -10.75
N ALA A 112 25.43 2.98 -9.64
CA ALA A 112 26.50 3.79 -9.05
C ALA A 112 27.87 3.16 -9.36
N PHE A 113 28.72 3.89 -10.07
CA PHE A 113 30.07 3.47 -10.43
C PHE A 113 31.14 4.36 -9.77
N VAL A 114 32.27 3.76 -9.40
CA VAL A 114 33.51 4.48 -9.03
C VAL A 114 34.62 3.96 -9.93
N GLY A 115 35.07 4.81 -10.89
CA GLY A 115 35.85 4.33 -12.04
C GLY A 115 34.99 3.34 -12.83
N ASP A 116 35.54 2.17 -13.15
CA ASP A 116 34.85 1.10 -13.88
C ASP A 116 34.13 0.10 -12.96
N LYS A 117 34.21 0.29 -11.64
CA LYS A 117 33.58 -0.62 -10.68
C LYS A 117 32.17 -0.19 -10.36
N LEU A 118 31.20 -1.08 -10.62
CA LEU A 118 29.83 -0.95 -10.13
C LEU A 118 29.83 -1.23 -8.61
N VAL A 119 29.36 -0.26 -7.81
CA VAL A 119 29.39 -0.31 -6.35
C VAL A 119 28.01 -0.37 -5.70
N GLY A 120 26.96 -0.27 -6.47
CA GLY A 120 25.56 -0.39 -6.05
C GLY A 120 24.60 0.23 -7.04
N TRP A 121 23.31 0.24 -6.66
CA TRP A 121 22.23 0.85 -7.40
C TRP A 121 21.37 1.68 -6.46
N ILE A 122 20.77 2.73 -6.99
CA ILE A 122 19.64 3.41 -6.38
C ILE A 122 18.43 3.17 -7.26
N ALA A 123 17.31 2.79 -6.66
CA ALA A 123 16.04 2.63 -7.35
C ALA A 123 14.94 3.39 -6.63
N ASN A 124 14.00 3.93 -7.37
CA ASN A 124 12.75 4.45 -6.85
C ASN A 124 11.57 3.96 -7.69
N ILE A 125 10.41 3.97 -7.07
CA ILE A 125 9.12 3.69 -7.69
C ILE A 125 8.12 4.73 -7.21
N ALA A 126 7.28 5.23 -8.11
CA ALA A 126 6.28 6.22 -7.80
C ALA A 126 5.00 5.98 -8.58
N HIS A 127 3.86 6.17 -7.91
CA HIS A 127 2.54 6.08 -8.54
C HIS A 127 2.21 7.38 -9.28
N HIS A 128 2.12 7.28 -10.59
CA HIS A 128 1.76 8.38 -11.47
C HIS A 128 0.24 8.52 -11.61
N SER A 129 -0.27 9.75 -11.63
CA SER A 129 -1.71 10.05 -11.67
C SER A 129 -2.41 9.56 -12.94
N ASP A 130 -1.69 9.54 -14.08
CA ASP A 130 -2.20 9.04 -15.37
C ASP A 130 -1.06 8.58 -16.27
N ILE A 131 -1.27 7.46 -16.91
CA ILE A 131 -0.38 6.88 -17.93
C ILE A 131 -1.16 6.38 -19.16
N GLY A 132 -2.30 7.01 -19.44
CA GLY A 132 -3.21 6.65 -20.52
C GLY A 132 -4.19 5.54 -20.15
N GLY A 133 -4.51 4.68 -21.09
CA GLY A 133 -5.51 3.62 -20.89
C GLY A 133 -6.96 4.10 -21.10
N LYS A 134 -7.92 3.21 -20.77
CA LYS A 134 -9.33 3.41 -21.11
C LYS A 134 -10.04 4.51 -20.29
N VAL A 135 -9.51 4.85 -19.10
CA VAL A 135 -10.12 5.85 -18.20
C VAL A 135 -9.08 6.85 -17.71
N PRO A 136 -9.47 8.09 -17.40
CA PRO A 136 -8.62 9.04 -16.68
C PRO A 136 -8.19 8.45 -15.32
N GLY A 137 -6.94 8.67 -14.94
CA GLY A 137 -6.33 8.09 -13.74
C GLY A 137 -5.86 6.65 -13.92
N SER A 138 -5.96 6.10 -15.14
CA SER A 138 -5.40 4.80 -15.55
C SER A 138 -5.80 3.59 -14.70
N THR A 139 -6.77 3.75 -13.78
CA THR A 139 -7.22 2.72 -12.86
C THR A 139 -8.74 2.54 -12.99
N SER A 140 -9.17 1.45 -13.61
CA SER A 140 -10.59 1.13 -13.82
C SER A 140 -11.01 -0.10 -13.03
N GLY A 141 -12.29 -0.18 -12.65
CA GLY A 141 -12.88 -1.37 -12.01
C GLY A 141 -13.35 -2.44 -13.01
N ASP A 142 -13.25 -2.19 -14.32
CA ASP A 142 -13.84 -3.03 -15.36
C ASP A 142 -12.89 -3.36 -16.54
N ALA A 143 -11.59 -3.12 -16.41
CA ALA A 143 -10.61 -3.58 -17.38
C ALA A 143 -10.60 -5.12 -17.43
N ASP A 144 -10.54 -5.69 -18.65
CA ASP A 144 -10.49 -7.15 -18.85
C ASP A 144 -9.16 -7.63 -19.43
N SER A 145 -8.24 -6.70 -19.70
CA SER A 145 -6.89 -6.95 -20.20
C SER A 145 -5.94 -5.82 -19.74
N LEU A 146 -4.69 -6.17 -19.49
CA LEU A 146 -3.60 -5.24 -19.17
C LEU A 146 -3.47 -4.09 -20.21
N PHE A 147 -3.76 -4.38 -21.50
CA PHE A 147 -3.68 -3.39 -22.57
C PHE A 147 -4.69 -2.23 -22.46
N GLN A 148 -5.71 -2.36 -21.61
CA GLN A 148 -6.68 -1.29 -21.36
C GLN A 148 -6.24 -0.36 -20.21
N GLU A 149 -5.19 -0.70 -19.46
CA GLU A 149 -4.81 -0.04 -18.24
C GLU A 149 -3.77 1.08 -18.41
N GLY A 150 -3.19 1.21 -19.61
CA GLY A 150 -2.24 2.28 -19.95
C GLY A 150 -1.04 1.83 -20.74
N ILE A 151 -0.06 2.72 -20.89
CA ILE A 151 1.19 2.39 -21.56
C ILE A 151 1.99 1.38 -20.73
N ARG A 152 2.43 0.31 -21.37
CA ARG A 152 3.32 -0.69 -20.78
C ARG A 152 4.76 -0.39 -21.19
N ILE A 153 5.60 -0.09 -20.20
CA ILE A 153 7.01 0.25 -20.37
C ILE A 153 7.84 -0.98 -19.98
N PRO A 154 8.41 -1.72 -20.95
CA PRO A 154 9.38 -2.77 -20.62
C PRO A 154 10.64 -2.10 -20.07
N VAL A 155 11.53 -2.87 -19.44
CA VAL A 155 12.82 -2.32 -19.02
C VAL A 155 13.56 -1.72 -20.22
N ILE A 156 13.70 -0.39 -20.25
CA ILE A 156 14.41 0.37 -21.28
C ILE A 156 15.30 1.45 -20.63
N ARG A 157 16.29 1.97 -21.36
CA ARG A 157 17.01 3.15 -20.92
C ARG A 157 16.20 4.41 -21.18
N ILE A 158 16.11 5.28 -20.15
CA ILE A 158 15.64 6.66 -20.29
C ILE A 158 16.82 7.63 -20.38
N ARG A 159 17.98 7.23 -19.80
CA ARG A 159 19.27 7.91 -20.00
C ARG A 159 20.33 6.88 -20.37
N GLU A 160 21.24 7.26 -21.26
CA GLU A 160 22.41 6.49 -21.63
C GLU A 160 23.65 7.35 -21.49
N ARG A 161 24.59 6.93 -20.60
CA ARG A 161 25.86 7.63 -20.34
C ARG A 161 25.67 9.14 -20.15
N ASP A 162 24.82 9.49 -19.17
CA ASP A 162 24.44 10.87 -18.81
C ASP A 162 23.58 11.64 -19.83
N GLN A 163 23.25 11.06 -20.99
CA GLN A 163 22.40 11.69 -21.99
C GLN A 163 20.97 11.18 -21.89
N LEU A 164 20.01 12.11 -21.72
CA LEU A 164 18.59 11.79 -21.80
C LEU A 164 18.27 11.29 -23.23
N ILE A 165 17.38 10.31 -23.33
CA ILE A 165 16.86 9.82 -24.61
C ILE A 165 15.50 10.50 -24.86
N PRO A 166 15.47 11.60 -25.66
CA PRO A 166 14.26 12.43 -25.78
C PRO A 166 13.07 11.64 -26.32
N SER A 167 13.28 10.75 -27.28
CA SER A 167 12.20 9.94 -27.87
C SER A 167 11.49 9.00 -26.88
N VAL A 168 12.18 8.61 -25.80
CA VAL A 168 11.53 7.83 -24.72
C VAL A 168 10.65 8.74 -23.89
N LEU A 169 11.12 9.94 -23.54
CA LEU A 169 10.33 10.92 -22.79
C LEU A 169 9.11 11.37 -23.61
N ASP A 170 9.30 11.74 -24.89
CA ASP A 170 8.22 12.14 -25.80
C ASP A 170 7.14 11.04 -25.87
N LEU A 171 7.54 9.76 -26.02
CA LEU A 171 6.59 8.65 -26.05
C LEU A 171 5.77 8.55 -24.76
N LEU A 172 6.38 8.79 -23.61
CA LEU A 172 5.67 8.75 -22.32
C LEU A 172 4.71 9.92 -22.17
N LEU A 173 5.12 11.13 -22.58
CA LEU A 173 4.30 12.34 -22.47
C LEU A 173 3.12 12.33 -23.43
N ASP A 174 3.29 11.81 -24.65
CA ASP A 174 2.22 11.70 -25.64
C ASP A 174 1.15 10.65 -25.28
N ASN A 175 1.44 9.76 -24.33
CA ASN A 175 0.52 8.71 -23.88
C ASN A 175 -0.16 9.00 -22.53
N THR A 176 -0.05 10.21 -21.99
CA THR A 176 -0.75 10.64 -20.76
C THR A 176 -1.70 11.80 -21.05
N ARG A 177 -2.73 11.95 -20.22
CA ARG A 177 -3.67 13.09 -20.27
C ARG A 177 -3.15 14.33 -19.54
N VAL A 178 -2.10 14.18 -18.73
CA VAL A 178 -1.50 15.23 -17.89
C VAL A 178 0.03 15.32 -18.14
N PRO A 179 0.47 15.68 -19.38
CA PRO A 179 1.88 15.64 -19.77
C PRO A 179 2.78 16.56 -18.95
N GLN A 180 2.30 17.76 -18.55
CA GLN A 180 3.09 18.71 -17.74
C GLN A 180 3.37 18.16 -16.35
N GLU A 181 2.35 17.62 -15.68
CA GLU A 181 2.50 16.95 -14.39
C GLU A 181 3.44 15.74 -14.50
N ARG A 182 3.28 14.95 -15.57
CA ARG A 182 4.08 13.75 -15.83
C ARG A 182 5.56 14.06 -16.01
N GLU A 183 5.89 15.08 -16.79
CA GLU A 183 7.27 15.54 -17.01
C GLU A 183 7.92 15.98 -15.68
N GLY A 184 7.17 16.75 -14.87
CA GLY A 184 7.62 17.18 -13.55
C GLY A 184 7.94 16.00 -12.62
N ASP A 185 7.05 15.02 -12.55
CA ASP A 185 7.21 13.85 -11.70
C ASP A 185 8.37 12.94 -12.15
N LEU A 186 8.51 12.67 -13.45
CA LEU A 186 9.66 11.93 -14.00
C LEU A 186 10.97 12.66 -13.73
N THR A 187 10.98 13.99 -13.86
CA THR A 187 12.15 14.80 -13.56
C THR A 187 12.53 14.72 -12.07
N ALA A 188 11.55 14.74 -11.17
CA ALA A 188 11.77 14.56 -9.73
C ALA A 188 12.40 13.19 -9.43
N GLN A 189 11.86 12.09 -10.00
CA GLN A 189 12.43 10.75 -9.86
C GLN A 189 13.87 10.67 -10.37
N MET A 190 14.15 11.16 -11.59
CA MET A 190 15.50 11.14 -12.17
C MET A 190 16.49 11.99 -11.36
N SER A 191 16.07 13.17 -10.87
CA SER A 191 16.93 14.05 -10.07
C SER A 191 17.32 13.42 -8.74
N ALA A 192 16.41 12.71 -8.09
CA ALA A 192 16.70 11.97 -6.88
C ALA A 192 17.77 10.88 -7.11
N HIS A 193 17.77 10.23 -8.29
CA HIS A 193 18.80 9.25 -8.63
C HIS A 193 20.20 9.85 -8.73
N LEU A 194 20.34 11.05 -9.28
CA LEU A 194 21.65 11.72 -9.37
C LEU A 194 22.28 11.91 -7.98
N ILE A 195 21.48 12.33 -7.02
CA ILE A 195 21.93 12.49 -5.63
C ILE A 195 22.21 11.12 -4.98
N GLY A 196 21.31 10.15 -5.14
CA GLY A 196 21.49 8.80 -4.58
C GLY A 196 22.75 8.11 -5.10
N VAL A 197 23.04 8.19 -6.40
CA VAL A 197 24.27 7.70 -7.02
C VAL A 197 25.49 8.38 -6.40
N GLN A 198 25.47 9.72 -6.29
CA GLN A 198 26.57 10.47 -5.66
C GLN A 198 26.83 9.99 -4.23
N ARG A 199 25.78 9.81 -3.42
CA ARG A 199 25.90 9.35 -2.02
C ARG A 199 26.48 7.95 -1.91
N ILE A 200 26.07 7.02 -2.79
CA ILE A 200 26.65 5.66 -2.82
C ILE A 200 28.13 5.73 -3.21
N GLN A 201 28.50 6.57 -4.17
CA GLN A 201 29.90 6.80 -4.55
C GLN A 201 30.73 7.36 -3.39
N GLU A 202 30.20 8.33 -2.63
CA GLU A 202 30.83 8.90 -1.43
C GLU A 202 31.02 7.82 -0.36
N ALA A 203 30.03 6.96 -0.14
CA ALA A 203 30.12 5.81 0.76
C ALA A 203 31.23 4.86 0.34
N TYR A 204 31.32 4.52 -0.96
CA TYR A 204 32.38 3.67 -1.46
C TYR A 204 33.78 4.31 -1.33
N ARG A 205 33.92 5.62 -1.62
CA ARG A 205 35.23 6.32 -1.42
C ARG A 205 35.68 6.28 0.04
N ARG A 206 34.74 6.25 0.99
CA ARG A 206 35.02 6.18 2.44
C ARG A 206 35.37 4.78 2.92
N TYR A 207 34.64 3.76 2.47
CA TYR A 207 34.73 2.40 3.00
C TYR A 207 35.43 1.42 2.05
N GLY A 208 35.64 1.77 0.78
CA GLY A 208 36.20 0.87 -0.23
C GLY A 208 35.37 -0.42 -0.38
N ASP A 209 36.06 -1.54 -0.53
CA ASP A 209 35.46 -2.86 -0.68
C ASP A 209 34.74 -3.35 0.59
N ASP A 210 34.97 -2.72 1.74
CA ASP A 210 34.24 -3.02 2.97
C ASP A 210 32.76 -2.60 2.85
N LEU A 211 32.39 -1.64 1.98
CA LEU A 211 31.01 -1.27 1.72
C LEU A 211 30.19 -2.45 1.17
N GLU A 212 30.71 -3.10 0.11
CA GLU A 212 30.04 -4.27 -0.50
C GLU A 212 29.95 -5.44 0.49
N ALA A 213 31.00 -5.66 1.25
CA ALA A 213 31.00 -6.70 2.27
C ALA A 213 30.01 -6.40 3.42
N CYS A 214 29.84 -5.12 3.82
CA CYS A 214 28.79 -4.71 4.76
C CYS A 214 27.38 -4.94 4.17
N MET A 215 27.14 -4.60 2.91
CA MET A 215 25.86 -4.86 2.23
C MET A 215 25.51 -6.35 2.28
N LYS A 216 26.44 -7.23 1.94
CA LYS A 216 26.24 -8.69 2.00
C LYS A 216 25.98 -9.19 3.42
N GLU A 217 26.70 -8.65 4.41
CA GLU A 217 26.49 -9.01 5.82
C GLU A 217 25.12 -8.55 6.35
N LEU A 218 24.65 -7.37 5.95
CA LEU A 218 23.32 -6.87 6.34
C LEU A 218 22.20 -7.79 5.84
N VAL A 219 22.28 -8.25 4.59
CA VAL A 219 21.31 -9.21 4.03
C VAL A 219 21.39 -10.54 4.79
N ALA A 220 22.59 -11.07 5.02
CA ALA A 220 22.80 -12.31 5.77
C ALA A 220 22.36 -12.19 7.23
N TYR A 221 22.53 -11.02 7.85
CA TYR A 221 22.07 -10.74 9.21
C TYR A 221 20.54 -10.80 9.30
N SER A 222 19.82 -10.15 8.41
CA SER A 222 18.34 -10.20 8.41
C SER A 222 17.83 -11.62 8.22
N GLU A 223 18.42 -12.40 7.30
CA GLU A 223 18.08 -13.82 7.12
C GLU A 223 18.27 -14.63 8.43
N ARG A 224 19.43 -14.50 9.07
CA ARG A 224 19.72 -15.20 10.33
C ARG A 224 18.74 -14.80 11.45
N ARG A 225 18.36 -13.51 11.52
CA ARG A 225 17.42 -13.02 12.53
C ARG A 225 16.02 -13.61 12.33
N VAL A 226 15.51 -13.61 11.08
CA VAL A 226 14.22 -14.23 10.75
C VAL A 226 14.24 -15.71 11.10
N ARG A 227 15.25 -16.46 10.66
CA ARG A 227 15.39 -17.89 10.98
C ARG A 227 15.45 -18.15 12.49
N ALA A 228 16.17 -17.29 13.24
CA ALA A 228 16.24 -17.42 14.69
C ALA A 228 14.88 -17.21 15.38
N VAL A 229 14.04 -16.27 14.90
CA VAL A 229 12.68 -16.13 15.41
C VAL A 229 11.82 -17.33 15.02
N VAL A 230 11.86 -17.77 13.75
CA VAL A 230 11.10 -18.93 13.28
C VAL A 230 11.43 -20.19 14.09
N ALA A 231 12.71 -20.42 14.42
CA ALA A 231 13.13 -21.56 15.22
C ALA A 231 12.57 -21.59 16.65
N THR A 232 11.98 -20.48 17.12
CA THR A 232 11.28 -20.43 18.43
C THR A 232 9.79 -20.76 18.34
N LEU A 233 9.25 -20.83 17.12
CA LEU A 233 7.83 -21.09 16.90
C LEU A 233 7.53 -22.59 16.95
N PRO A 234 6.31 -22.98 17.33
CA PRO A 234 5.90 -24.38 17.25
C PRO A 234 5.86 -24.85 15.80
N ASP A 235 6.51 -25.99 15.50
CA ASP A 235 6.35 -26.67 14.22
C ASP A 235 4.89 -27.04 13.98
N GLY A 236 4.41 -26.89 12.75
CA GLY A 236 3.03 -27.22 12.42
C GLY A 236 2.52 -26.57 11.14
N GLU A 237 1.24 -26.81 10.86
CA GLU A 237 0.52 -26.22 9.74
C GLU A 237 -0.59 -25.28 10.25
N TYR A 238 -0.61 -24.06 9.75
CA TYR A 238 -1.54 -22.98 10.12
C TYR A 238 -2.24 -22.50 8.87
N SER A 239 -3.56 -22.39 8.88
CA SER A 239 -4.31 -22.06 7.69
C SER A 239 -5.39 -21.03 7.95
N TYR A 240 -5.61 -20.16 6.99
CA TYR A 240 -6.72 -19.20 7.02
C TYR A 240 -7.25 -18.95 5.60
N THR A 241 -8.50 -18.51 5.53
CA THR A 241 -9.12 -18.08 4.26
C THR A 241 -9.84 -16.76 4.51
N ASP A 242 -9.44 -15.72 3.79
CA ASP A 242 -10.17 -14.45 3.72
C ASP A 242 -10.78 -14.27 2.33
N TYR A 243 -11.67 -13.33 2.13
CA TYR A 243 -12.44 -13.17 0.90
C TYR A 243 -12.37 -11.75 0.37
N VAL A 244 -12.23 -11.62 -0.95
CA VAL A 244 -12.46 -10.39 -1.71
C VAL A 244 -13.91 -10.36 -2.15
N ASP A 245 -14.55 -9.19 -2.15
CA ASP A 245 -15.98 -9.00 -2.46
C ASP A 245 -16.40 -9.43 -3.88
N GLY A 246 -15.45 -9.78 -4.72
CA GLY A 246 -15.64 -9.99 -6.15
C GLY A 246 -15.21 -8.76 -6.96
N CYS A 247 -15.68 -8.61 -8.20
CA CYS A 247 -15.35 -7.46 -9.04
C CYS A 247 -16.55 -7.01 -9.90
N GLY A 248 -17.35 -6.10 -9.35
CA GLY A 248 -18.54 -5.57 -10.01
C GLY A 248 -19.58 -6.64 -10.36
N ASP A 249 -20.49 -6.29 -11.28
CA ASP A 249 -21.61 -7.17 -11.66
C ASP A 249 -21.16 -8.39 -12.48
N LYS A 250 -19.99 -8.29 -13.13
CA LYS A 250 -19.46 -9.39 -13.95
C LYS A 250 -18.91 -10.55 -13.12
N TYR A 251 -18.38 -10.26 -11.94
CA TYR A 251 -17.83 -11.25 -11.02
C TYR A 251 -18.35 -10.94 -9.61
N PRO A 252 -19.66 -11.18 -9.33
CA PRO A 252 -20.30 -10.79 -8.06
C PRO A 252 -19.94 -11.72 -6.89
N ASP A 253 -19.43 -12.92 -7.20
CA ASP A 253 -19.15 -13.94 -6.21
C ASP A 253 -17.86 -13.64 -5.43
N PRO A 254 -17.81 -14.00 -4.14
CA PRO A 254 -16.61 -13.88 -3.32
C PRO A 254 -15.43 -14.68 -3.89
N LEU A 255 -14.24 -14.09 -3.83
CA LEU A 255 -13.01 -14.72 -4.27
C LEU A 255 -12.14 -15.07 -3.04
N PRO A 256 -11.97 -16.37 -2.73
CA PRO A 256 -11.17 -16.80 -1.60
C PRO A 256 -9.67 -16.56 -1.83
N ILE A 257 -9.01 -15.99 -0.84
CA ILE A 257 -7.55 -15.96 -0.68
C ILE A 257 -7.23 -16.96 0.44
N ARG A 258 -6.64 -18.08 0.08
CA ARG A 258 -6.25 -19.14 1.01
C ARG A 258 -4.76 -19.13 1.22
N VAL A 259 -4.33 -19.28 2.45
CA VAL A 259 -2.94 -19.55 2.78
C VAL A 259 -2.85 -20.71 3.77
N LYS A 260 -1.93 -21.63 3.51
CA LYS A 260 -1.44 -22.62 4.45
C LYS A 260 0.03 -22.32 4.72
N ILE A 261 0.36 -22.13 5.98
CA ILE A 261 1.71 -21.79 6.43
C ILE A 261 2.27 -22.99 7.18
N THR A 262 3.39 -23.52 6.71
CA THR A 262 4.11 -24.60 7.37
C THR A 262 5.33 -24.01 8.08
N VAL A 263 5.40 -24.19 9.40
CA VAL A 263 6.57 -23.93 10.23
C VAL A 263 7.33 -25.22 10.39
N ALA A 264 8.59 -25.28 9.97
CA ALA A 264 9.44 -26.45 10.08
C ALA A 264 10.89 -26.05 10.44
N GLY A 265 11.26 -26.22 11.69
CA GLY A 265 12.56 -25.80 12.22
C GLY A 265 12.76 -24.28 12.10
N ASP A 266 13.65 -23.82 11.22
CA ASP A 266 13.94 -22.40 10.99
C ASP A 266 13.35 -21.86 9.67
N SER A 267 12.43 -22.61 9.05
CA SER A 267 11.87 -22.33 7.73
C SER A 267 10.36 -22.13 7.77
N LEU A 268 9.89 -21.15 6.97
CA LEU A 268 8.47 -20.88 6.71
C LEU A 268 8.15 -21.17 5.24
N THR A 269 7.04 -21.88 5.02
CA THR A 269 6.49 -22.06 3.66
C THR A 269 5.06 -21.54 3.61
N PHE A 270 4.80 -20.58 2.73
CA PHE A 270 3.49 -19.98 2.47
C PHE A 270 2.90 -20.61 1.21
N ASP A 271 1.89 -21.44 1.34
CA ASP A 271 1.23 -22.15 0.24
C ASP A 271 -0.17 -21.56 -0.01
N PHE A 272 -0.33 -20.92 -1.16
CA PHE A 272 -1.59 -20.31 -1.63
C PHE A 272 -2.44 -21.27 -2.49
N THR A 273 -2.16 -22.56 -2.51
CA THR A 273 -2.96 -23.55 -3.23
C THR A 273 -4.41 -23.54 -2.72
N GLY A 274 -5.36 -23.47 -3.65
CA GLY A 274 -6.78 -23.35 -3.35
C GLY A 274 -7.31 -21.91 -3.28
N THR A 275 -6.45 -20.91 -3.47
CA THR A 275 -6.84 -19.52 -3.77
C THR A 275 -7.60 -19.47 -5.10
N ALA A 276 -8.53 -18.52 -5.26
CA ALA A 276 -9.33 -18.31 -6.46
C ALA A 276 -8.48 -18.28 -7.74
N GLN A 277 -9.05 -18.77 -8.86
CA GLN A 277 -8.43 -18.63 -10.17
C GLN A 277 -8.41 -17.15 -10.59
N GLN A 278 -7.44 -16.76 -11.43
CA GLN A 278 -7.42 -15.44 -12.05
C GLN A 278 -8.71 -15.17 -12.82
N ILE A 279 -9.13 -13.92 -12.85
CA ILE A 279 -10.33 -13.49 -13.55
C ILE A 279 -10.01 -12.40 -14.58
N LYS A 280 -10.91 -12.21 -15.57
CA LYS A 280 -10.81 -11.10 -16.52
C LYS A 280 -11.39 -9.81 -15.91
N ALA A 281 -10.77 -9.39 -14.81
CA ALA A 281 -11.07 -8.16 -14.09
C ALA A 281 -9.80 -7.66 -13.38
N PRO A 282 -9.65 -6.35 -13.10
CA PRO A 282 -8.37 -5.73 -12.78
C PRO A 282 -7.87 -5.96 -11.34
N ILE A 283 -8.33 -7.00 -10.65
CA ILE A 283 -8.00 -7.30 -9.26
C ILE A 283 -7.00 -8.46 -9.09
N ASN A 284 -6.43 -8.99 -10.17
CA ASN A 284 -5.40 -10.02 -10.07
C ASN A 284 -4.10 -9.42 -9.53
N VAL A 285 -3.39 -10.13 -8.66
CA VAL A 285 -2.17 -9.68 -8.00
C VAL A 285 -0.95 -10.26 -8.68
N PRO A 286 -0.06 -9.47 -9.29
CA PRO A 286 1.19 -9.97 -9.86
C PRO A 286 2.04 -10.65 -8.81
N TYR A 287 2.78 -11.68 -9.20
CA TYR A 287 3.58 -12.47 -8.26
C TYR A 287 4.59 -11.64 -7.43
N PRO A 288 5.25 -10.58 -7.95
CA PRO A 288 6.08 -9.70 -7.13
C PRO A 288 5.32 -9.04 -5.97
N CYS A 289 4.04 -8.65 -6.18
CA CYS A 289 3.21 -8.08 -5.13
C CYS A 289 2.81 -9.13 -4.07
N THR A 290 2.56 -10.36 -4.49
CA THR A 290 2.33 -11.47 -3.56
C THR A 290 3.57 -11.74 -2.69
N LYS A 291 4.77 -11.71 -3.29
CA LYS A 291 6.03 -11.76 -2.52
C LYS A 291 6.14 -10.60 -1.54
N ALA A 292 5.83 -9.37 -1.98
CA ALA A 292 5.84 -8.19 -1.13
C ALA A 292 4.90 -8.34 0.07
N ALA A 293 3.70 -8.90 -0.14
CA ALA A 293 2.72 -9.11 0.92
C ALA A 293 3.17 -10.15 1.95
N VAL A 294 3.81 -11.23 1.52
CA VAL A 294 4.43 -12.21 2.42
C VAL A 294 5.59 -11.57 3.18
N PHE A 295 6.49 -10.85 2.50
CA PHE A 295 7.61 -10.13 3.09
C PHE A 295 7.16 -9.14 4.17
N PHE A 296 6.15 -8.31 3.87
CA PHE A 296 5.53 -7.39 4.83
C PHE A 296 5.00 -8.13 6.06
N SER A 297 4.25 -9.21 5.85
CA SER A 297 3.65 -9.97 6.95
C SER A 297 4.69 -10.60 7.88
N VAL A 298 5.76 -11.14 7.29
CA VAL A 298 6.90 -11.68 8.06
C VAL A 298 7.58 -10.58 8.88
N LYS A 299 7.88 -9.42 8.24
CA LYS A 299 8.49 -8.27 8.93
C LYS A 299 7.61 -7.77 10.08
N ALA A 300 6.30 -7.63 9.85
CA ALA A 300 5.35 -7.13 10.85
C ALA A 300 5.22 -8.04 12.09
N LEU A 301 5.32 -9.36 11.91
CA LEU A 301 5.18 -10.33 13.00
C LEU A 301 6.48 -10.61 13.77
N MET A 302 7.65 -10.47 13.12
CA MET A 302 8.92 -10.96 13.68
C MET A 302 9.77 -9.90 14.38
N GLY A 303 9.34 -8.65 14.40
CA GLY A 303 9.95 -7.58 15.20
C GLY A 303 10.57 -6.45 14.37
N ASP A 304 10.58 -5.26 14.97
CA ASP A 304 11.02 -4.02 14.34
C ASP A 304 12.53 -3.93 14.15
N ASP A 305 13.29 -4.68 14.94
CA ASP A 305 14.75 -4.68 14.96
C ASP A 305 15.39 -5.46 13.80
N ILE A 306 14.60 -6.20 13.00
CA ILE A 306 15.09 -6.89 11.79
C ILE A 306 15.09 -5.91 10.63
N PRO A 307 16.25 -5.58 10.02
CA PRO A 307 16.30 -4.68 8.88
C PRO A 307 15.47 -5.20 7.69
N ALA A 308 14.65 -4.33 7.11
CA ALA A 308 13.86 -4.65 5.92
C ALA A 308 14.77 -4.67 4.68
N ASN A 309 15.18 -5.88 4.25
CA ASN A 309 16.01 -6.10 3.08
C ASN A 309 15.80 -7.53 2.52
N GLU A 310 16.51 -7.89 1.47
CA GLU A 310 16.40 -9.18 0.78
C GLU A 310 16.61 -10.40 1.70
N GLY A 311 17.25 -10.24 2.85
CA GLY A 311 17.48 -11.33 3.81
C GLY A 311 16.19 -11.93 4.35
N ILE A 312 15.10 -11.14 4.48
CA ILE A 312 13.79 -11.65 4.90
C ILE A 312 13.23 -12.62 3.85
N ASN A 313 13.34 -12.26 2.56
CA ASN A 313 12.88 -13.12 1.45
C ASN A 313 13.59 -14.48 1.42
N ARG A 314 14.89 -14.52 1.77
CA ARG A 314 15.68 -15.76 1.78
C ARG A 314 15.26 -16.75 2.86
N ALA A 315 14.62 -16.29 3.91
CA ALA A 315 14.15 -17.11 5.03
C ALA A 315 12.79 -17.78 4.77
N VAL A 316 12.10 -17.46 3.68
CA VAL A 316 10.74 -17.92 3.39
C VAL A 316 10.64 -18.60 2.02
N ASN A 317 9.71 -19.58 1.92
CA ASN A 317 9.33 -20.21 0.66
C ASN A 317 7.88 -19.82 0.32
N ILE A 318 7.60 -19.53 -0.96
CA ILE A 318 6.26 -19.15 -1.42
C ILE A 318 5.84 -20.08 -2.55
N ILE A 319 4.70 -20.73 -2.36
CA ILE A 319 4.02 -21.56 -3.36
C ILE A 319 2.75 -20.84 -3.76
N ALA A 320 2.73 -20.27 -4.96
CA ALA A 320 1.55 -19.64 -5.55
C ALA A 320 1.32 -20.26 -6.94
N PRO A 321 0.30 -21.12 -7.12
CA PRO A 321 0.05 -21.78 -8.39
C PRO A 321 -0.14 -20.77 -9.53
N LYS A 322 0.51 -21.01 -10.67
CA LYS A 322 0.35 -20.15 -11.85
C LYS A 322 -1.10 -20.17 -12.33
N GLY A 323 -1.65 -18.99 -12.65
CA GLY A 323 -3.04 -18.84 -13.07
C GLY A 323 -4.04 -18.65 -11.94
N CYS A 324 -3.62 -18.62 -10.67
CA CYS A 324 -4.47 -18.15 -9.59
C CYS A 324 -4.42 -16.60 -9.47
N ILE A 325 -5.39 -16.02 -8.74
CA ILE A 325 -5.53 -14.56 -8.62
C ILE A 325 -4.31 -13.88 -7.96
N VAL A 326 -3.49 -14.60 -7.19
CA VAL A 326 -2.25 -14.12 -6.56
C VAL A 326 -0.98 -14.48 -7.33
N ASN A 327 -1.10 -15.11 -8.51
CA ASN A 327 -0.03 -15.36 -9.47
C ASN A 327 -0.63 -15.53 -10.88
N PRO A 328 -1.22 -14.48 -11.44
CA PRO A 328 -1.90 -14.53 -12.73
C PRO A 328 -0.90 -14.76 -13.88
N THR A 329 -1.45 -15.19 -15.01
CA THR A 329 -0.73 -15.26 -16.28
C THR A 329 -0.96 -13.99 -17.09
N GLU A 330 0.06 -13.49 -17.74
CA GLU A 330 -0.03 -12.38 -18.69
C GLU A 330 -0.96 -12.74 -19.87
N PRO A 331 -1.78 -11.78 -20.37
CA PRO A 331 -1.91 -10.37 -20.02
C PRO A 331 -3.12 -10.08 -19.11
N SER A 332 -3.26 -10.76 -17.98
CA SER A 332 -4.35 -10.50 -17.03
C SER A 332 -4.33 -9.05 -16.56
N PRO A 333 -5.50 -8.39 -16.43
CA PRO A 333 -5.58 -7.03 -15.92
C PRO A 333 -5.33 -7.01 -14.40
N ILE A 334 -4.71 -5.93 -13.91
CA ILE A 334 -4.18 -5.81 -12.55
C ILE A 334 -4.34 -4.40 -11.96
N GLY A 335 -4.98 -3.46 -12.67
CA GLY A 335 -5.01 -2.04 -12.31
C GLY A 335 -5.54 -1.74 -10.90
N ALA A 336 -6.47 -2.56 -10.39
CA ALA A 336 -7.05 -2.47 -9.05
C ALA A 336 -6.58 -3.62 -8.12
N GLN A 337 -5.44 -4.23 -8.38
CA GLN A 337 -4.92 -5.41 -7.69
C GLN A 337 -4.71 -5.20 -6.19
N ILE A 338 -4.50 -3.96 -5.76
CA ILE A 338 -4.13 -3.64 -4.39
C ILE A 338 -5.22 -4.05 -3.38
N ASP A 339 -6.50 -4.00 -3.74
CA ASP A 339 -7.60 -4.48 -2.89
C ASP A 339 -7.46 -5.98 -2.57
N CYS A 340 -7.12 -6.77 -3.58
CA CYS A 340 -6.86 -8.20 -3.40
C CYS A 340 -5.53 -8.45 -2.67
N CYS A 341 -4.49 -7.65 -2.97
CA CYS A 341 -3.19 -7.74 -2.31
C CYS A 341 -3.28 -7.49 -0.80
N GLN A 342 -4.15 -6.59 -0.34
CA GLN A 342 -4.41 -6.32 1.09
C GLN A 342 -4.93 -7.55 1.85
N ARG A 343 -5.60 -8.50 1.17
CA ARG A 343 -6.10 -9.72 1.79
C ARG A 343 -5.02 -10.73 2.11
N ILE A 344 -3.88 -10.69 1.43
CA ILE A 344 -2.79 -11.63 1.66
C ILE A 344 -2.22 -11.48 3.07
N PRO A 345 -1.84 -10.28 3.55
CA PRO A 345 -1.45 -10.09 4.96
C PRO A 345 -2.55 -10.44 5.95
N ASP A 346 -3.81 -10.05 5.69
CA ASP A 346 -4.92 -10.40 6.59
C ASP A 346 -5.05 -11.93 6.74
N ALA A 347 -4.97 -12.69 5.63
CA ALA A 347 -5.00 -14.14 5.69
C ALA A 347 -3.78 -14.73 6.43
N ILE A 348 -2.59 -14.16 6.26
CA ILE A 348 -1.37 -14.58 6.96
C ILE A 348 -1.49 -14.28 8.46
N PHE A 349 -1.94 -13.09 8.85
CA PHE A 349 -2.14 -12.73 10.25
C PHE A 349 -3.20 -13.63 10.91
N GLY A 350 -4.31 -13.90 10.22
CA GLY A 350 -5.33 -14.82 10.69
C GLY A 350 -4.79 -16.25 10.91
N ALA A 351 -3.94 -16.75 10.00
CA ALA A 351 -3.32 -18.07 10.12
C ALA A 351 -2.32 -18.14 11.29
N LEU A 352 -1.51 -17.10 11.50
CA LEU A 352 -0.43 -17.08 12.48
C LEU A 352 -0.84 -16.51 13.85
N ALA A 353 -2.03 -15.91 13.99
CA ALA A 353 -2.52 -15.38 15.26
C ALA A 353 -2.40 -16.35 16.46
N PRO A 354 -2.61 -17.67 16.30
CA PRO A 354 -2.46 -18.61 17.42
C PRO A 354 -1.04 -18.71 17.99
N ILE A 355 0.00 -18.44 17.16
CA ILE A 355 1.41 -18.57 17.57
C ILE A 355 2.12 -17.22 17.72
N PHE A 356 1.46 -16.13 17.38
CA PHE A 356 1.91 -14.75 17.59
C PHE A 356 0.90 -13.93 18.41
N PRO A 357 0.52 -14.39 19.64
CA PRO A 357 -0.58 -13.79 20.39
C PRO A 357 -0.33 -12.33 20.80
N ASP A 358 0.92 -11.90 20.88
CA ASP A 358 1.29 -10.56 21.33
C ASP A 358 1.47 -9.56 20.18
N THR A 359 1.80 -10.04 18.98
CA THR A 359 2.07 -9.20 17.79
C THR A 359 1.01 -9.31 16.70
N ALA A 360 0.18 -10.37 16.72
CA ALA A 360 -0.92 -10.50 15.78
C ALA A 360 -1.95 -9.38 15.98
N VAL A 361 -2.38 -8.80 14.86
CA VAL A 361 -3.45 -7.79 14.80
C VAL A 361 -4.68 -8.38 14.13
N THR A 362 -5.85 -7.85 14.47
CA THR A 362 -7.11 -8.16 13.78
C THR A 362 -7.11 -7.61 12.36
N ALA A 363 -8.05 -8.00 11.51
CA ALA A 363 -8.15 -7.44 10.18
C ALA A 363 -8.37 -5.91 10.24
N GLY A 364 -7.55 -5.20 9.48
CA GLY A 364 -7.75 -3.78 9.24
C GLY A 364 -8.82 -3.52 8.16
N ASN A 365 -8.96 -2.26 7.74
CA ASN A 365 -9.86 -1.92 6.64
C ASN A 365 -9.58 -2.78 5.38
N GLY A 366 -8.32 -3.18 5.19
CA GLY A 366 -7.89 -4.15 4.17
C GLY A 366 -8.41 -3.83 2.76
N ALA A 367 -8.62 -2.57 2.44
CA ALA A 367 -9.01 -2.05 1.15
C ALA A 367 -8.12 -0.87 0.78
N CYS A 368 -7.91 -0.67 -0.51
CA CYS A 368 -7.35 0.55 -1.06
C CYS A 368 -8.50 1.41 -1.58
N THR A 369 -9.24 2.05 -0.67
CA THR A 369 -10.44 2.81 -1.04
C THR A 369 -10.07 4.01 -1.89
N THR A 370 -10.16 3.84 -3.22
CA THR A 370 -9.71 4.82 -4.21
C THR A 370 -10.89 5.64 -4.72
N THR A 371 -10.70 6.95 -4.81
CA THR A 371 -11.61 7.92 -5.42
C THR A 371 -10.87 8.71 -6.47
N ILE A 372 -11.31 8.63 -7.72
CA ILE A 372 -10.77 9.39 -8.85
C ILE A 372 -11.87 10.28 -9.39
N LEU A 373 -11.59 11.58 -9.50
CA LEU A 373 -12.43 12.56 -10.18
C LEU A 373 -11.61 13.19 -11.30
N ALA A 374 -12.14 13.17 -12.51
CA ALA A 374 -11.45 13.74 -13.67
C ALA A 374 -12.41 14.60 -14.48
N GLY A 375 -11.91 15.73 -14.97
CA GLY A 375 -12.71 16.67 -15.76
C GLY A 375 -11.83 17.63 -16.51
N GLU A 376 -12.46 18.63 -17.18
CA GLU A 376 -11.74 19.66 -17.90
C GLU A 376 -10.83 20.46 -16.94
N GLY A 377 -9.55 20.61 -17.33
CA GLY A 377 -8.54 21.34 -16.59
C GLY A 377 -8.71 22.87 -16.66
N ALA A 378 -7.94 23.59 -15.87
CA ALA A 378 -7.91 25.06 -15.94
C ALA A 378 -7.16 25.55 -17.17
N ILE A 379 -7.52 26.74 -17.66
CA ILE A 379 -6.83 27.40 -18.79
C ILE A 379 -5.34 27.59 -18.42
N GLY A 380 -4.45 27.16 -19.30
CA GLY A 380 -2.99 27.29 -19.13
C GLY A 380 -2.34 26.16 -18.33
N THR A 381 -3.09 25.08 -18.04
CA THR A 381 -2.60 23.83 -17.43
C THR A 381 -2.81 22.65 -18.38
N ASP A 382 -2.67 21.43 -17.88
CA ASP A 382 -3.07 20.23 -18.62
C ASP A 382 -4.56 20.30 -18.99
N SER A 383 -4.90 19.76 -20.16
CA SER A 383 -6.28 19.83 -20.69
C SER A 383 -7.32 19.13 -19.81
N VAL A 384 -6.89 18.27 -18.90
CA VAL A 384 -7.70 17.50 -17.96
C VAL A 384 -7.08 17.64 -16.56
N PHE A 385 -7.92 17.80 -15.52
CA PHE A 385 -7.45 17.53 -14.16
C PHE A 385 -7.76 16.09 -13.78
N ILE A 386 -6.91 15.48 -12.97
CA ILE A 386 -7.13 14.15 -12.40
C ILE A 386 -6.85 14.21 -10.91
N PHE A 387 -7.91 14.26 -10.12
CA PHE A 387 -7.85 14.07 -8.68
C PHE A 387 -7.85 12.58 -8.38
N HIS A 388 -6.85 12.11 -7.66
CA HIS A 388 -6.71 10.70 -7.27
C HIS A 388 -6.38 10.61 -5.78
N GLU A 389 -7.32 10.13 -4.98
CA GLU A 389 -7.17 9.95 -3.53
C GLU A 389 -7.35 8.47 -3.16
N VAL A 390 -6.48 7.98 -2.26
CA VAL A 390 -6.70 6.74 -1.51
C VAL A 390 -7.04 7.12 -0.07
N ILE A 391 -8.26 6.80 0.35
CA ILE A 391 -8.79 7.18 1.64
C ILE A 391 -8.50 6.06 2.64
N ALA A 392 -7.88 6.40 3.76
CA ALA A 392 -7.55 5.49 4.83
C ALA A 392 -8.81 4.98 5.58
N GLY A 393 -8.65 3.95 6.38
CA GLY A 393 -9.74 3.38 7.18
C GLY A 393 -9.28 2.95 8.58
N GLY A 394 -9.88 1.91 9.13
CA GLY A 394 -9.51 1.40 10.46
C GLY A 394 -8.29 0.49 10.42
N GLY A 395 -7.36 0.67 11.34
CA GLY A 395 -6.27 -0.27 11.64
C GLY A 395 -6.73 -1.33 12.64
N GLY A 396 -6.22 -2.57 12.50
CA GLY A 396 -6.56 -3.68 13.38
C GLY A 396 -6.16 -3.44 14.85
N ALA A 397 -6.96 -3.97 15.78
CA ALA A 397 -6.62 -4.00 17.18
C ALA A 397 -5.66 -5.16 17.49
N SER A 398 -4.92 -5.07 18.58
CA SER A 398 -4.09 -6.16 19.11
C SER A 398 -4.43 -6.42 20.56
N ARG A 399 -3.73 -7.38 21.16
CA ARG A 399 -3.86 -7.67 22.61
C ARG A 399 -3.57 -6.47 23.51
N ILE A 400 -2.74 -5.52 23.06
CA ILE A 400 -2.18 -4.47 23.91
C ILE A 400 -2.60 -3.05 23.52
N PHE A 401 -3.20 -2.87 22.36
CA PHE A 401 -3.63 -1.53 21.90
C PHE A 401 -4.92 -1.56 21.06
N ASP A 402 -5.68 -0.49 21.16
CA ASP A 402 -6.80 -0.20 20.27
C ASP A 402 -6.30 0.01 18.84
N GLY A 403 -7.08 -0.39 17.83
CA GLY A 403 -6.79 -0.10 16.45
C GLY A 403 -6.75 1.41 16.16
N LEU A 404 -5.81 1.83 15.34
CA LEU A 404 -5.69 3.22 14.90
C LEU A 404 -6.83 3.58 13.93
N SER A 405 -7.39 4.78 14.08
CA SER A 405 -8.49 5.25 13.22
C SER A 405 -7.98 6.10 12.07
N GLY A 406 -8.58 5.96 10.89
CA GLY A 406 -8.25 6.78 9.73
C GLY A 406 -6.81 6.60 9.23
N VAL A 407 -6.26 5.38 9.28
CA VAL A 407 -4.89 5.06 8.86
C VAL A 407 -4.88 4.10 7.68
N GLN A 408 -3.83 4.17 6.89
CA GLN A 408 -3.52 3.15 5.90
C GLN A 408 -3.03 1.88 6.59
N VAL A 409 -3.30 0.72 6.01
CA VAL A 409 -2.95 -0.59 6.61
C VAL A 409 -2.23 -1.48 5.60
N ASN A 410 -1.55 -2.50 6.11
CA ASN A 410 -0.92 -3.58 5.35
C ASN A 410 -0.02 -3.06 4.21
N MET A 411 -0.47 -3.23 2.97
CA MET A 411 0.33 -2.98 1.78
C MET A 411 0.41 -1.51 1.37
N THR A 412 -0.48 -0.66 1.89
CA THR A 412 -0.50 0.78 1.67
C THR A 412 -0.01 1.52 2.91
N ASN A 413 0.71 2.60 2.71
CA ASN A 413 1.17 3.51 3.77
C ASN A 413 1.27 4.94 3.23
N THR A 414 0.27 5.33 2.41
CA THR A 414 0.17 6.69 1.90
C THR A 414 -0.36 7.62 2.97
N SER A 415 -0.10 8.91 2.82
CA SER A 415 -0.74 9.93 3.65
C SER A 415 -2.17 10.19 3.19
N ASN A 416 -3.07 10.52 4.12
CA ASN A 416 -4.37 11.08 3.78
C ASN A 416 -4.19 12.46 3.14
N MET A 417 -4.98 12.77 2.10
CA MET A 417 -4.87 14.04 1.41
C MET A 417 -5.53 15.17 2.24
N PRO A 418 -4.80 16.25 2.55
CA PRO A 418 -5.38 17.40 3.25
C PRO A 418 -6.52 18.04 2.44
N ILE A 419 -7.53 18.61 3.14
CA ILE A 419 -8.62 19.35 2.50
C ILE A 419 -8.07 20.52 1.71
N GLU A 420 -7.13 21.27 2.30
CA GLU A 420 -6.50 22.43 1.71
C GLU A 420 -5.78 22.07 0.39
N ALA A 421 -5.02 20.99 0.35
CA ALA A 421 -4.36 20.53 -0.87
C ALA A 421 -5.38 20.13 -1.94
N THR A 422 -6.48 19.44 -1.54
CA THR A 422 -7.56 19.07 -2.45
C THR A 422 -8.19 20.29 -3.11
N GLU A 423 -8.57 21.30 -2.32
CA GLU A 423 -9.30 22.48 -2.82
C GLU A 423 -8.42 23.51 -3.53
N MET A 424 -7.12 23.60 -3.16
CA MET A 424 -6.17 24.50 -3.82
C MET A 424 -5.70 23.98 -5.18
N GLU A 425 -5.40 22.68 -5.29
CA GLU A 425 -4.94 22.08 -6.54
C GLU A 425 -6.10 21.78 -7.50
N PHE A 426 -7.26 21.38 -6.95
CA PHE A 426 -8.42 20.98 -7.72
C PHE A 426 -9.60 21.92 -7.47
N THR A 427 -9.53 23.15 -8.01
CA THR A 427 -10.52 24.22 -7.81
C THR A 427 -11.96 23.87 -8.25
N LYS A 428 -12.14 22.69 -8.82
CA LYS A 428 -13.45 22.13 -9.26
C LYS A 428 -13.99 21.08 -8.29
N ILE A 429 -13.35 20.89 -7.14
CA ILE A 429 -13.75 19.95 -6.10
C ILE A 429 -13.84 20.70 -4.77
N LEU A 430 -14.88 20.42 -3.97
CA LEU A 430 -15.07 20.95 -2.63
C LEU A 430 -15.24 19.80 -1.65
N ALA A 431 -14.45 19.78 -0.58
CA ALA A 431 -14.56 18.80 0.49
C ALA A 431 -15.69 19.22 1.46
N ARG A 432 -16.83 18.52 1.41
CA ARG A 432 -17.97 18.78 2.27
C ARG A 432 -17.84 18.14 3.65
N LYS A 433 -17.16 16.99 3.71
CA LYS A 433 -17.02 16.19 4.92
C LYS A 433 -15.70 15.43 4.92
N TYR A 434 -15.06 15.37 6.08
CA TYR A 434 -13.88 14.56 6.32
C TYR A 434 -13.79 14.25 7.82
N GLU A 435 -14.36 13.13 8.24
CA GLU A 435 -14.46 12.75 9.65
C GLU A 435 -14.30 11.25 9.85
N LEU A 436 -14.01 10.83 11.08
CA LEU A 436 -14.07 9.43 11.48
C LEU A 436 -15.53 8.98 11.53
N LYS A 437 -15.81 7.78 11.00
CA LYS A 437 -17.16 7.20 11.01
C LYS A 437 -17.40 6.46 12.31
N THR A 438 -18.28 7.01 13.16
CA THR A 438 -18.71 6.39 14.43
C THR A 438 -19.19 4.95 14.23
N ASP A 439 -18.94 4.06 15.19
CA ASP A 439 -19.35 2.64 15.25
C ASP A 439 -18.81 1.75 14.12
N THR A 440 -17.79 2.18 13.39
CA THR A 440 -17.15 1.33 12.38
C THR A 440 -16.00 0.47 12.91
N GLY A 441 -15.45 0.79 14.07
CA GLY A 441 -14.47 -0.07 14.75
C GLY A 441 -15.16 -1.22 15.49
N GLY A 442 -14.75 -2.46 15.21
CA GLY A 442 -15.26 -3.65 15.90
C GLY A 442 -15.06 -3.55 17.41
N GLU A 443 -16.06 -3.98 18.17
CA GLU A 443 -16.03 -3.96 19.61
C GLU A 443 -15.01 -4.98 20.18
N GLY A 444 -14.43 -4.66 21.34
CA GLY A 444 -13.44 -5.52 21.99
C GLY A 444 -12.93 -4.91 23.30
N GLU A 445 -12.19 -5.67 24.07
CA GLU A 445 -11.36 -5.13 25.15
C GLU A 445 -10.43 -4.04 24.59
N MET A 446 -9.86 -4.34 23.41
CA MET A 446 -9.23 -3.36 22.51
C MET A 446 -10.12 -3.17 21.29
N ARG A 447 -10.59 -1.93 21.08
CA ARG A 447 -11.49 -1.57 19.97
C ARG A 447 -10.75 -1.52 18.64
N GLY A 448 -11.37 -1.99 17.57
CA GLY A 448 -10.88 -1.78 16.21
C GLY A 448 -10.83 -0.30 15.80
N GLY A 449 -9.96 0.06 14.89
CA GLY A 449 -9.88 1.40 14.33
C GLY A 449 -11.13 1.79 13.55
N LEU A 450 -11.44 3.09 13.51
CA LEU A 450 -12.59 3.61 12.76
C LEU A 450 -12.22 3.87 11.31
N GLY A 451 -13.19 3.66 10.41
CA GLY A 451 -13.16 4.17 9.05
C GLY A 451 -13.38 5.68 8.97
N ILE A 452 -13.33 6.21 7.76
CA ILE A 452 -13.53 7.62 7.42
C ILE A 452 -14.83 7.77 6.63
N GLU A 453 -15.55 8.87 6.85
CA GLU A 453 -16.58 9.39 5.95
C GLU A 453 -16.02 10.63 5.24
N ARG A 454 -15.89 10.55 3.91
CA ARG A 454 -15.39 11.61 3.02
C ARG A 454 -16.49 12.01 2.05
N GLU A 455 -16.78 13.30 1.94
CA GLU A 455 -17.70 13.83 0.93
C GLU A 455 -17.00 14.86 0.05
N LEU A 456 -17.09 14.64 -1.27
CA LEU A 456 -16.52 15.50 -2.30
C LEU A 456 -17.63 15.96 -3.25
N GLU A 457 -17.83 17.28 -3.33
CA GLU A 457 -18.76 17.90 -4.29
C GLU A 457 -17.99 18.33 -5.54
N VAL A 458 -18.59 18.06 -6.72
CA VAL A 458 -18.04 18.55 -7.98
C VAL A 458 -18.66 19.91 -8.34
N LEU A 459 -17.83 20.89 -8.70
CA LEU A 459 -18.22 22.28 -8.95
C LEU A 459 -18.38 22.59 -10.44
N GLN A 460 -18.30 21.59 -11.31
CA GLN A 460 -18.55 21.70 -12.76
C GLN A 460 -19.29 20.47 -13.27
N ASP A 461 -19.88 20.58 -14.48
CA ASP A 461 -20.48 19.45 -15.19
C ASP A 461 -19.39 18.55 -15.82
N ASP A 462 -19.81 17.38 -16.29
CA ASP A 462 -19.00 16.42 -17.03
C ASP A 462 -17.73 15.92 -16.31
N VAL A 463 -17.77 15.90 -14.97
CA VAL A 463 -16.75 15.22 -14.16
C VAL A 463 -17.04 13.72 -14.15
N LEU A 464 -16.02 12.91 -14.42
CA LEU A 464 -16.09 11.46 -14.35
C LEU A 464 -15.61 10.98 -12.99
N TYR A 465 -16.40 10.13 -12.33
CA TYR A 465 -16.04 9.47 -11.09
C TYR A 465 -15.66 8.01 -11.31
N THR A 466 -14.53 7.59 -10.77
CA THR A 466 -14.16 6.18 -10.61
C THR A 466 -13.90 5.90 -9.14
N GLY A 467 -14.62 4.91 -8.60
CA GLY A 467 -14.50 4.46 -7.21
C GLY A 467 -14.14 2.99 -7.14
N LEU A 468 -13.04 2.68 -6.45
CA LEU A 468 -12.59 1.31 -6.22
C LEU A 468 -12.47 1.07 -4.72
N GLY A 469 -13.00 -0.02 -4.25
CA GLY A 469 -12.96 -0.41 -2.84
C GLY A 469 -13.25 -1.89 -2.68
N ASP A 470 -13.03 -2.38 -1.49
CA ASP A 470 -13.35 -3.73 -1.06
C ASP A 470 -13.84 -3.70 0.39
N ARG A 471 -14.18 -4.82 0.99
CA ARG A 471 -14.82 -4.87 2.30
C ARG A 471 -16.19 -4.14 2.33
N HIS A 472 -16.94 -4.16 1.22
CA HIS A 472 -18.33 -3.69 1.17
C HIS A 472 -19.34 -4.81 1.50
N LYS A 473 -18.87 -6.07 1.51
CA LYS A 473 -19.65 -7.28 1.87
C LYS A 473 -19.04 -8.03 3.05
N PHE A 474 -17.72 -8.25 3.03
CA PHE A 474 -17.01 -8.99 4.08
C PHE A 474 -16.44 -8.04 5.13
N HIS A 475 -16.88 -8.23 6.36
CA HIS A 475 -16.40 -7.45 7.49
C HIS A 475 -14.93 -7.76 7.82
N PRO A 476 -14.13 -6.76 8.26
CA PRO A 476 -12.85 -7.02 8.90
C PRO A 476 -13.04 -7.84 10.17
N TRP A 477 -12.43 -9.02 10.23
CA TRP A 477 -12.61 -9.96 11.34
C TRP A 477 -11.90 -9.52 12.62
N GLY A 478 -12.52 -9.86 13.78
CA GLY A 478 -11.93 -9.70 15.12
C GLY A 478 -11.22 -10.95 15.62
N LEU A 479 -10.53 -10.84 16.77
CA LEU A 479 -9.83 -11.94 17.43
C LEU A 479 -10.24 -12.07 18.89
N GLN A 480 -10.13 -13.28 19.44
CA GLN A 480 -10.31 -13.60 20.88
C GLN A 480 -11.64 -13.11 21.46
N GLY A 481 -12.71 -13.10 20.68
CA GLY A 481 -14.03 -12.65 21.10
C GLY A 481 -14.31 -11.17 20.79
N GLY A 482 -13.39 -10.47 20.14
CA GLY A 482 -13.66 -9.14 19.59
C GLY A 482 -14.55 -9.21 18.35
N GLY A 483 -15.36 -8.17 18.13
CA GLY A 483 -16.30 -8.08 17.04
C GLY A 483 -15.70 -7.67 15.71
N GLU A 484 -16.51 -7.76 14.67
CA GLU A 484 -16.14 -7.39 13.31
C GLU A 484 -16.18 -5.87 13.10
N GLY A 485 -15.29 -5.34 12.26
CA GLY A 485 -15.34 -3.95 11.82
C GLY A 485 -16.48 -3.65 10.86
N GLY A 486 -16.87 -2.38 10.76
CA GLY A 486 -17.85 -1.90 9.78
C GLY A 486 -17.37 -2.00 8.35
N VAL A 487 -18.28 -2.21 7.41
CA VAL A 487 -17.99 -2.31 5.97
C VAL A 487 -17.93 -0.94 5.29
N GLY A 488 -17.27 -0.89 4.12
CA GLY A 488 -17.21 0.28 3.25
C GLY A 488 -18.51 0.50 2.44
N ALA A 489 -18.67 1.71 1.93
CA ALA A 489 -19.78 2.03 1.02
C ALA A 489 -19.49 3.28 0.18
N PHE A 490 -20.00 3.29 -1.05
CA PHE A 490 -19.99 4.45 -1.95
C PHE A 490 -21.42 4.92 -2.24
N TYR A 491 -21.63 6.24 -2.19
CA TYR A 491 -22.89 6.86 -2.50
C TYR A 491 -22.71 8.08 -3.42
N ARG A 492 -23.66 8.28 -4.32
CA ARG A 492 -23.88 9.55 -5.02
C ARG A 492 -25.07 10.26 -4.40
N VAL A 493 -24.89 11.51 -4.05
CA VAL A 493 -25.98 12.43 -3.67
C VAL A 493 -26.21 13.36 -4.85
N SER A 494 -27.40 13.28 -5.45
CA SER A 494 -27.77 14.07 -6.62
C SER A 494 -28.03 15.52 -6.25
N ALA A 495 -27.41 16.46 -6.96
CA ALA A 495 -27.70 17.90 -6.82
C ALA A 495 -29.13 18.28 -7.26
N GLN A 496 -29.74 17.50 -8.15
CA GLN A 496 -31.01 17.82 -8.76
C GLN A 496 -32.18 17.65 -7.78
N ASP A 497 -32.19 16.57 -7.00
CA ASP A 497 -33.32 16.17 -6.16
C ASP A 497 -32.95 15.71 -4.76
N GLY A 498 -31.66 15.74 -4.41
CA GLY A 498 -31.12 15.28 -3.12
C GLY A 498 -31.18 13.77 -2.94
N SER A 499 -31.51 13.00 -3.97
CA SER A 499 -31.55 11.53 -3.86
C SER A 499 -30.19 10.93 -3.57
N VAL A 500 -30.15 9.93 -2.68
CA VAL A 500 -28.95 9.20 -2.30
C VAL A 500 -28.98 7.82 -2.93
N THR A 501 -28.04 7.55 -3.83
CA THR A 501 -27.93 6.27 -4.52
C THR A 501 -26.67 5.54 -4.06
N ARG A 502 -26.81 4.31 -3.55
CA ARG A 502 -25.67 3.44 -3.26
C ARG A 502 -25.07 2.93 -4.57
N MET A 503 -23.76 3.06 -4.71
CA MET A 503 -23.00 2.62 -5.88
C MET A 503 -22.30 1.29 -5.61
N GLY A 504 -21.85 0.63 -6.68
CA GLY A 504 -21.02 -0.56 -6.59
C GLY A 504 -19.61 -0.24 -6.07
N HIS A 505 -18.99 -1.22 -5.45
CA HIS A 505 -17.61 -1.11 -4.94
C HIS A 505 -16.53 -1.00 -6.05
N LYS A 506 -16.91 -1.23 -7.31
CA LYS A 506 -16.09 -1.05 -8.52
C LYS A 506 -16.90 -0.23 -9.52
N THR A 507 -16.96 1.08 -9.32
CA THR A 507 -17.63 2.03 -10.22
C THR A 507 -16.60 2.64 -11.16
N THR A 508 -16.86 2.67 -12.47
CA THR A 508 -15.92 3.19 -13.49
C THR A 508 -16.59 4.29 -14.30
N SER A 509 -15.93 5.46 -14.39
CA SER A 509 -16.31 6.60 -15.25
C SER A 509 -17.79 7.01 -15.17
N LEU A 510 -18.35 7.05 -13.96
CA LEU A 510 -19.71 7.54 -13.73
C LEU A 510 -19.74 9.07 -13.99
N PRO A 511 -20.58 9.55 -14.92
CA PRO A 511 -20.70 11.00 -15.16
C PRO A 511 -21.43 11.68 -14.02
N LEU A 512 -20.85 12.79 -13.55
CA LEU A 512 -21.40 13.65 -12.50
C LEU A 512 -21.78 15.02 -13.06
N LYS A 513 -22.77 15.65 -12.44
CA LYS A 513 -23.18 17.02 -12.72
C LYS A 513 -22.73 17.95 -11.60
N LYS A 514 -22.56 19.22 -11.93
CA LYS A 514 -22.27 20.26 -10.94
C LYS A 514 -23.20 20.19 -9.73
N GLY A 515 -22.60 20.15 -8.54
CA GLY A 515 -23.29 20.03 -7.26
C GLY A 515 -23.55 18.58 -6.79
N ASP A 516 -23.29 17.57 -7.64
CA ASP A 516 -23.32 16.17 -7.17
C ASP A 516 -22.24 15.96 -6.12
N VAL A 517 -22.57 15.15 -5.10
CA VAL A 517 -21.62 14.79 -4.03
C VAL A 517 -21.34 13.30 -4.08
N ILE A 518 -20.07 12.94 -4.07
CA ILE A 518 -19.60 11.58 -3.82
C ILE A 518 -19.33 11.43 -2.33
N ARG A 519 -20.05 10.50 -1.69
CA ARG A 519 -19.82 10.11 -0.29
C ARG A 519 -19.14 8.76 -0.27
N VAL A 520 -17.98 8.70 0.37
CA VAL A 520 -17.18 7.50 0.58
C VAL A 520 -17.16 7.20 2.06
N ILE A 521 -17.54 5.98 2.43
CA ILE A 521 -17.32 5.42 3.76
C ILE A 521 -16.31 4.32 3.62
N THR A 522 -15.18 4.43 4.34
CA THR A 522 -14.16 3.39 4.36
C THR A 522 -14.43 2.37 5.45
N PRO A 523 -13.99 1.11 5.31
CA PRO A 523 -14.15 0.10 6.34
C PRO A 523 -13.46 0.49 7.65
N GLY A 524 -14.03 0.05 8.77
CA GLY A 524 -13.36 0.02 10.06
C GLY A 524 -12.38 -1.15 10.14
N ALA A 525 -12.10 -1.60 11.37
CA ALA A 525 -11.24 -2.75 11.64
C ALA A 525 -11.82 -3.62 12.75
N GLY A 526 -11.42 -4.89 12.82
CA GLY A 526 -11.85 -5.82 13.87
C GLY A 526 -11.37 -5.43 15.26
N GLY A 527 -12.15 -5.77 16.29
CA GLY A 527 -11.81 -5.65 17.70
C GLY A 527 -11.06 -6.88 18.24
N TYR A 528 -10.40 -6.73 19.38
CA TYR A 528 -9.67 -7.81 20.04
C TYR A 528 -10.17 -8.01 21.48
N GLY A 529 -10.45 -9.25 21.86
CA GLY A 529 -10.86 -9.62 23.20
C GLY A 529 -12.33 -9.30 23.50
N ASP A 530 -12.83 -9.78 24.64
CA ASP A 530 -14.21 -9.61 25.07
C ASP A 530 -14.53 -8.12 25.33
N PRO A 531 -15.49 -7.50 24.60
CA PRO A 531 -15.83 -6.08 24.75
C PRO A 531 -16.33 -5.72 26.15
N LYS A 532 -16.93 -6.65 26.91
CA LYS A 532 -17.36 -6.42 28.29
C LYS A 532 -16.18 -6.24 29.26
N LYS A 533 -14.98 -6.66 28.88
CA LYS A 533 -13.76 -6.41 29.66
C LYS A 533 -13.14 -5.03 29.43
N ARG A 534 -13.58 -4.29 28.39
CA ARG A 534 -13.11 -2.92 28.16
C ARG A 534 -13.49 -2.04 29.37
N PRO A 535 -12.54 -1.33 30.01
CA PRO A 535 -12.87 -0.47 31.15
C PRO A 535 -13.99 0.52 30.82
N ALA A 536 -15.01 0.63 31.68
CA ALA A 536 -16.18 1.50 31.45
C ALA A 536 -15.76 2.96 31.19
N ALA A 537 -14.70 3.44 31.86
CA ALA A 537 -14.15 4.76 31.66
C ALA A 537 -13.57 4.97 30.23
N LYS A 538 -12.98 3.91 29.62
CA LYS A 538 -12.54 3.97 28.22
C LYS A 538 -13.72 4.00 27.25
N VAL A 539 -14.80 3.27 27.54
CA VAL A 539 -16.03 3.31 26.74
C VAL A 539 -16.67 4.70 26.82
N LEU A 540 -16.71 5.30 28.03
CA LEU A 540 -17.16 6.68 28.19
C LEU A 540 -16.33 7.66 27.36
N GLN A 541 -15.00 7.52 27.39
CA GLN A 541 -14.10 8.33 26.58
C GLN A 541 -14.38 8.17 25.08
N ASP A 542 -14.55 6.93 24.59
CA ASP A 542 -14.90 6.67 23.18
C ASP A 542 -16.22 7.32 22.78
N VAL A 543 -17.22 7.37 23.69
CA VAL A 543 -18.51 8.05 23.44
C VAL A 543 -18.33 9.57 23.38
N VAL A 544 -17.60 10.15 24.34
CA VAL A 544 -17.31 11.60 24.36
C VAL A 544 -16.55 12.04 23.11
N GLU A 545 -15.64 11.20 22.64
CA GLU A 545 -14.85 11.46 21.42
C GLU A 545 -15.60 11.13 20.11
N GLY A 546 -16.87 10.66 20.19
CA GLY A 546 -17.68 10.32 19.01
C GLY A 546 -17.25 9.04 18.29
N LYS A 547 -16.42 8.21 18.90
CA LYS A 547 -15.95 6.93 18.33
C LYS A 547 -16.97 5.82 18.46
N VAL A 548 -17.73 5.82 19.56
CA VAL A 548 -18.75 4.84 19.91
C VAL A 548 -20.04 5.60 20.23
N SER A 549 -21.19 5.16 19.72
CA SER A 549 -22.47 5.73 20.05
C SER A 549 -22.95 5.29 21.45
N LEU A 550 -23.88 6.04 22.05
CA LEU A 550 -24.53 5.65 23.30
C LEU A 550 -25.20 4.26 23.20
N GLN A 551 -25.77 3.96 22.03
CA GLN A 551 -26.41 2.67 21.77
C GLN A 551 -25.36 1.53 21.74
N ALA A 552 -24.26 1.71 21.01
CA ALA A 552 -23.18 0.72 20.95
C ALA A 552 -22.49 0.53 22.32
N ALA A 553 -22.28 1.60 23.08
CA ALA A 553 -21.75 1.52 24.44
C ALA A 553 -22.57 0.58 25.32
N ARG A 554 -23.91 0.70 25.23
CA ARG A 554 -24.84 -0.17 25.97
C ARG A 554 -24.85 -1.60 25.43
N ASP A 555 -25.10 -1.76 24.13
CA ASP A 555 -25.43 -3.08 23.55
C ASP A 555 -24.20 -3.96 23.37
N GLN A 556 -23.07 -3.38 22.99
CA GLN A 556 -21.84 -4.12 22.71
C GLN A 556 -20.91 -4.21 23.93
N TYR A 557 -20.76 -3.09 24.67
CA TYR A 557 -19.83 -3.01 25.80
C TYR A 557 -20.50 -3.21 27.18
N GLY A 558 -21.84 -3.20 27.23
CA GLY A 558 -22.58 -3.28 28.49
C GLY A 558 -22.37 -2.07 29.41
N VAL A 559 -22.09 -0.88 28.84
CA VAL A 559 -21.88 0.37 29.59
C VAL A 559 -23.04 1.33 29.32
N VAL A 560 -23.80 1.63 30.35
CA VAL A 560 -24.89 2.60 30.28
C VAL A 560 -24.33 3.99 30.56
N ILE A 561 -24.47 4.88 29.58
CA ILE A 561 -24.00 6.26 29.66
C ILE A 561 -25.20 7.19 29.53
N THR A 562 -25.34 8.11 30.48
CA THR A 562 -26.36 9.15 30.50
C THR A 562 -25.80 10.44 29.91
N ASN A 563 -26.65 11.16 29.18
CA ASN A 563 -26.36 12.49 28.64
C ASN A 563 -27.67 13.29 28.59
N GLU A 564 -27.99 13.97 29.68
CA GLU A 564 -29.27 14.70 29.82
C GLU A 564 -29.27 16.07 29.13
N ASP A 565 -28.10 16.69 28.97
CA ASP A 565 -27.96 18.06 28.42
C ASP A 565 -27.22 18.12 27.07
N GLY A 566 -26.83 16.96 26.52
CA GLY A 566 -26.07 16.89 25.26
C GLY A 566 -24.58 17.24 25.37
N ILE A 567 -24.11 17.60 26.56
CA ILE A 567 -22.73 18.07 26.81
C ILE A 567 -22.02 17.20 27.84
N HIS A 568 -22.72 16.83 28.94
CA HIS A 568 -22.13 16.07 30.03
C HIS A 568 -22.51 14.61 29.96
N TYR A 569 -21.52 13.76 29.88
CA TYR A 569 -21.68 12.30 29.82
C TYR A 569 -21.24 11.68 31.15
N ALA A 570 -22.03 10.78 31.70
CA ALA A 570 -21.73 10.05 32.93
C ALA A 570 -22.11 8.58 32.84
N ILE A 571 -21.35 7.70 33.51
CA ILE A 571 -21.69 6.28 33.59
C ILE A 571 -22.79 6.09 34.63
N ASP A 572 -23.86 5.40 34.27
CA ASP A 572 -24.79 4.83 35.22
C ASP A 572 -24.19 3.52 35.79
N GLU A 573 -23.59 3.60 36.95
CA GLU A 573 -22.85 2.49 37.57
C GLU A 573 -23.76 1.29 37.86
N GLN A 574 -25.00 1.51 38.33
CA GLN A 574 -25.93 0.45 38.63
C GLN A 574 -26.39 -0.28 37.38
N ALA A 575 -26.90 0.46 36.39
CA ALA A 575 -27.34 -0.10 35.12
C ALA A 575 -26.20 -0.78 34.35
N THR A 576 -24.96 -0.27 34.45
CA THR A 576 -23.76 -0.87 33.87
C THR A 576 -23.43 -2.19 34.55
N SER A 577 -23.50 -2.27 35.90
CA SER A 577 -23.26 -3.49 36.65
C SER A 577 -24.25 -4.59 36.32
N ASP A 578 -25.50 -4.23 36.05
CA ASP A 578 -26.56 -5.19 35.70
C ASP A 578 -26.39 -5.79 34.29
N LEU A 579 -25.66 -5.12 33.39
CA LEU A 579 -25.41 -5.56 31.99
C LEU A 579 -24.10 -6.31 31.82
N ARG A 580 -23.13 -6.16 32.71
CA ARG A 580 -21.83 -6.81 32.67
C ARG A 580 -21.76 -8.06 33.54
#